data_8ebe24a3582e323f95ae6acb9d52046e
#
_entry.id   8ebe24a3582e323f95ae6acb9d52046e
#
_cell.length_a   1.000
_cell.length_b   1.000
_cell.length_c   1.000
_cell.angle_alpha   90.00
_cell.angle_beta   90.00
_cell.angle_gamma   90.00
#
_symmetry.space_group_name_H-M   'P 1'
#
loop_
_entity.id
_entity.type
_entity.pdbx_description
1 polymer ?
#
loop_
_entity_poly.entity_id
_entity_poly.type
_entity_poly.pdbx_seq_one_letter_code
_entity_poly.pdbx_strand_id
1 'polypeptide(L)'
;TLARGGASIAYTLSADAEVDVVVMNAAGRVVRTVQSGEVAVAGRNVATWDGRSDQGSVVPSGRYTVRVTAHSTEGGRVSQVAGLSVN
;
A
#
# COMPACT_ATOMS: atom_id res chain seq x y z
N THR A 1 11.35 -1.31 -4.14
CA THR A 1 11.80 -1.38 -5.53
C THR A 1 10.77 -2.10 -6.37
N LEU A 2 10.50 -1.55 -7.52
CA LEU A 2 9.45 -2.07 -8.38
C LEU A 2 10.03 -2.57 -9.68
N ALA A 3 9.80 -3.84 -9.95
CA ALA A 3 10.00 -4.36 -11.29
C ALA A 3 8.81 -3.96 -12.16
N ARG A 4 8.99 -4.07 -13.46
CA ARG A 4 7.91 -3.81 -14.38
C ARG A 4 6.71 -4.68 -14.05
N GLY A 5 5.54 -4.07 -13.87
CA GLY A 5 4.29 -4.78 -13.65
C GLY A 5 3.95 -5.09 -12.22
N GLY A 6 4.73 -4.60 -11.23
CA GLY A 6 4.28 -4.81 -9.87
C GLY A 6 5.29 -4.51 -8.79
N ALA A 7 4.81 -4.46 -7.56
CA ALA A 7 5.61 -4.23 -6.37
C ALA A 7 5.10 -5.07 -5.22
N SER A 8 6.02 -5.49 -4.36
CA SER A 8 5.68 -6.10 -3.08
C SER A 8 5.89 -5.07 -2.00
N ILE A 9 4.89 -4.91 -1.15
CA ILE A 9 4.89 -3.94 -0.06
C ILE A 9 4.88 -4.74 1.24
N ALA A 10 6.02 -4.76 1.93
CA ALA A 10 6.13 -5.49 3.18
C ALA A 10 5.90 -4.52 4.34
N TYR A 11 5.15 -4.95 5.33
CA TYR A 11 4.92 -4.17 6.54
C TYR A 11 4.80 -5.10 7.73
N THR A 12 5.06 -4.57 8.91
CA THR A 12 5.05 -5.35 10.15
C THR A 12 4.03 -4.73 11.10
N LEU A 13 3.19 -5.58 11.68
CA LEU A 13 2.19 -5.18 12.66
C LEU A 13 2.58 -5.67 14.04
N SER A 14 2.38 -4.83 15.05
CA SER A 14 2.59 -5.23 16.45
C SER A 14 1.39 -6.00 17.01
N ALA A 15 0.24 -5.89 16.35
CA ALA A 15 -0.99 -6.58 16.77
C ALA A 15 -1.86 -6.79 15.54
N ASP A 16 -2.84 -7.68 15.66
CA ASP A 16 -3.83 -7.89 14.59
C ASP A 16 -4.58 -6.58 14.34
N ALA A 17 -4.86 -6.28 13.08
CA ALA A 17 -5.47 -5.02 12.71
C ALA A 17 -6.19 -5.14 11.38
N GLU A 18 -7.05 -4.17 11.09
CA GLU A 18 -7.58 -3.96 9.74
C GLU A 18 -6.64 -3.00 9.03
N VAL A 19 -6.28 -3.32 7.81
CA VAL A 19 -5.22 -2.61 7.08
C VAL A 19 -5.74 -2.07 5.76
N ASP A 20 -5.43 -0.80 5.52
CA ASP A 20 -5.63 -0.15 4.22
C ASP A 20 -4.26 0.10 3.60
N VAL A 21 -4.14 -0.18 2.31
CA VAL A 21 -2.92 0.09 1.55
C VAL A 21 -3.32 0.85 0.30
N VAL A 22 -2.78 2.05 0.14
CA VAL A 22 -3.06 2.88 -1.04
C VAL A 22 -1.76 3.32 -1.68
N VAL A 23 -1.81 3.49 -3.00
CA VAL A 23 -0.70 4.03 -3.78
C VAL A 23 -1.12 5.40 -4.31
N MET A 24 -0.27 6.39 -4.09
CA MET A 24 -0.51 7.77 -4.51
C MET A 24 0.56 8.21 -5.49
N ASN A 25 0.19 9.09 -6.42
CA ASN A 25 1.16 9.69 -7.33
C ASN A 25 1.90 10.85 -6.66
N ALA A 26 2.79 11.50 -7.41
CA ALA A 26 3.60 12.60 -6.89
C ALA A 26 2.75 13.79 -6.45
N ALA A 27 1.55 13.95 -6.99
CA ALA A 27 0.65 15.02 -6.59
C ALA A 27 -0.17 14.67 -5.35
N GLY A 28 0.00 13.47 -4.79
CA GLY A 28 -0.74 13.03 -3.61
C GLY A 28 -2.10 12.44 -3.90
N ARG A 29 -2.42 12.20 -5.17
CA ARG A 29 -3.70 11.61 -5.55
C ARG A 29 -3.60 10.09 -5.50
N VAL A 30 -4.60 9.45 -4.90
CA VAL A 30 -4.67 7.98 -4.86
C VAL A 30 -4.91 7.45 -6.28
N VAL A 31 -4.02 6.58 -6.73
CA VAL A 31 -4.15 5.91 -8.04
C VAL A 31 -4.61 4.47 -7.90
N ARG A 32 -4.35 3.86 -6.76
CA ARG A 32 -4.78 2.48 -6.51
C ARG A 32 -5.04 2.26 -5.03
N THR A 33 -6.14 1.61 -4.71
CA THR A 33 -6.39 1.05 -3.39
C THR A 33 -6.07 -0.44 -3.46
N VAL A 34 -4.94 -0.83 -2.87
CA VAL A 34 -4.47 -2.22 -2.91
C VAL A 34 -5.25 -3.08 -1.94
N GLN A 35 -5.47 -2.55 -0.73
CA GLN A 35 -6.28 -3.21 0.29
C GLN A 35 -7.16 -2.18 0.97
N SER A 36 -8.35 -2.60 1.36
CA SER A 36 -9.27 -1.73 2.07
C SER A 36 -9.91 -2.54 3.19
N GLY A 37 -9.55 -2.23 4.45
CA GLY A 37 -10.13 -2.86 5.62
C GLY A 37 -9.87 -4.35 5.73
N GLU A 38 -8.79 -4.86 5.16
CA GLU A 38 -8.48 -6.28 5.25
C GLU A 38 -7.85 -6.61 6.60
N VAL A 39 -8.31 -7.69 7.18
CA VAL A 39 -7.77 -8.16 8.45
C VAL A 39 -6.40 -8.77 8.21
N ALA A 40 -5.41 -8.32 8.99
CA ALA A 40 -4.06 -8.84 8.94
C ALA A 40 -3.61 -9.21 10.35
N VAL A 41 -2.77 -10.23 10.45
CA VAL A 41 -2.29 -10.72 11.74
C VAL A 41 -1.01 -9.99 12.14
N ALA A 42 -0.70 -10.00 13.43
CA ALA A 42 0.56 -9.47 13.93
C ALA A 42 1.73 -10.16 13.24
N GLY A 43 2.80 -9.44 13.05
CA GLY A 43 4.00 -9.92 12.39
C GLY A 43 4.16 -9.33 11.02
N ARG A 44 4.94 -10.02 10.18
CA ARG A 44 5.24 -9.54 8.84
C ARG A 44 4.12 -9.88 7.87
N ASN A 45 3.73 -8.87 7.10
CA ASN A 45 2.71 -9.01 6.07
C ASN A 45 3.25 -8.45 4.76
N VAL A 46 2.69 -8.93 3.65
CA VAL A 46 3.07 -8.46 2.32
C VAL A 46 1.80 -8.17 1.53
N ALA A 47 1.72 -6.99 0.95
CA ALA A 47 0.71 -6.64 -0.03
C ALA A 47 1.37 -6.54 -1.39
N THR A 48 0.66 -6.93 -2.44
CA THR A 48 1.19 -6.90 -3.80
C THR A 48 0.38 -5.95 -4.66
N TRP A 49 1.08 -5.06 -5.36
CA TRP A 49 0.48 -4.14 -6.31
C TRP A 49 0.92 -4.51 -7.71
N ASP A 50 -0.01 -4.57 -8.65
CA ASP A 50 0.25 -5.00 -10.01
C ASP A 50 0.69 -3.88 -10.94
N GLY A 51 0.91 -2.66 -10.42
CA GLY A 51 1.34 -1.52 -11.23
C GLY A 51 0.21 -0.87 -12.01
N ARG A 52 -1.03 -1.18 -11.68
CA ARG A 52 -2.19 -0.64 -12.39
C ARG A 52 -3.02 0.24 -11.46
N SER A 53 -3.68 1.23 -12.07
CA SER A 53 -4.62 2.09 -11.35
C SER A 53 -5.90 1.32 -11.03
N ASP A 54 -6.80 1.95 -10.28
CA ASP A 54 -8.11 1.36 -9.97
C ASP A 54 -8.94 1.12 -11.23
N GLN A 55 -8.65 1.86 -12.31
CA GLN A 55 -9.33 1.66 -13.59
C GLN A 55 -8.71 0.55 -14.44
N GLY A 56 -7.64 -0.09 -13.94
CA GLY A 56 -6.98 -1.17 -14.64
C GLY A 56 -5.91 -0.75 -15.64
N SER A 57 -5.59 0.52 -15.70
CA SER A 57 -4.55 1.04 -16.62
C SER A 57 -3.19 0.97 -15.97
N VAL A 58 -2.18 0.62 -16.76
CA VAL A 58 -0.79 0.66 -16.28
C VAL A 58 -0.43 2.11 -15.96
N VAL A 59 0.12 2.33 -14.76
CA VAL A 59 0.49 3.69 -14.34
C VAL A 59 1.75 4.14 -15.07
N PRO A 60 1.89 5.46 -15.31
CA PRO A 60 3.11 6.00 -15.94
C PRO A 60 4.34 5.76 -15.06
N SER A 61 5.50 5.74 -15.71
CA SER A 61 6.77 5.72 -14.98
C SER A 61 6.88 6.94 -14.10
N GLY A 62 7.48 6.79 -12.94
CA GLY A 62 7.69 7.91 -12.04
C GLY A 62 7.71 7.48 -10.59
N ARG A 63 7.57 8.49 -9.73
CA ARG A 63 7.60 8.27 -8.29
C ARG A 63 6.20 8.18 -7.72
N TYR A 64 6.02 7.23 -6.83
CA TYR A 64 4.76 7.00 -6.14
C TYR A 64 5.02 6.86 -4.66
N THR A 65 3.97 7.04 -3.87
CA THR A 65 4.02 6.86 -2.42
C THR A 65 3.01 5.81 -2.03
N VAL A 66 3.43 4.86 -1.21
CA VAL A 66 2.53 3.87 -0.64
C VAL A 66 2.27 4.26 0.80
N ARG A 67 1.00 4.27 1.18
CA ARG A 67 0.60 4.50 2.57
C ARG A 67 -0.10 3.26 3.09
N VAL A 68 0.41 2.74 4.20
CA VAL A 68 -0.20 1.62 4.91
C VAL A 68 -0.79 2.18 6.21
N THR A 69 -2.08 1.98 6.41
CA THR A 69 -2.78 2.42 7.62
C THR A 69 -3.35 1.20 8.31
N ALA A 70 -3.00 1.02 9.57
CA ALA A 70 -3.48 -0.08 10.38
C ALA A 70 -4.40 0.46 11.46
N HIS A 71 -5.60 -0.14 11.58
CA HIS A 71 -6.57 0.18 12.60
C HIS A 71 -6.69 -1.01 13.55
N SER A 72 -6.25 -0.84 14.79
CA SER A 72 -6.36 -1.91 15.76
C SER A 72 -7.79 -2.02 16.29
N THR A 73 -8.11 -3.19 16.83
CA THR A 73 -9.43 -3.43 17.42
C THR A 73 -9.67 -2.58 18.66
N GLU A 74 -8.60 -2.03 19.23
CA GLU A 74 -8.69 -1.18 20.43
C GLU A 74 -8.79 0.29 20.09
N GLY A 75 -8.98 0.63 18.83
CA GLY A 75 -9.17 2.01 18.39
C GLY A 75 -7.91 2.74 18.03
N GLY A 76 -6.74 2.11 18.12
CA GLY A 76 -5.49 2.72 17.70
C GLY A 76 -5.36 2.74 16.19
N ARG A 77 -4.64 3.74 15.68
CA ARG A 77 -4.39 3.84 14.25
C ARG A 77 -2.95 4.26 14.01
N VAL A 78 -2.27 3.53 13.13
CA VAL A 78 -0.88 3.82 12.78
C VAL A 78 -0.79 3.87 11.26
N SER A 79 -0.10 4.88 10.74
CA SER A 79 0.15 5.01 9.30
C SER A 79 1.63 5.07 9.05
N GLN A 80 2.06 4.42 7.98
CA GLN A 80 3.42 4.52 7.48
C GLN A 80 3.39 4.78 5.99
N VAL A 81 4.36 5.56 5.52
CA VAL A 81 4.49 5.86 4.09
C VAL A 81 5.88 5.47 3.62
N ALA A 82 5.96 5.05 2.38
CA ALA A 82 7.21 4.73 1.74
C ALA A 82 7.15 5.13 0.27
N GLY A 83 8.27 5.63 -0.24
CA GLY A 83 8.36 5.95 -1.66
C GLY A 83 8.69 4.72 -2.47
N LEU A 84 8.21 4.72 -3.72
CA LEU A 84 8.63 3.72 -4.67
C LEU A 84 8.70 4.33 -6.07
N SER A 85 9.48 3.71 -6.93
CA SER A 85 9.64 4.17 -8.30
C SER A 85 9.11 3.11 -9.25
N VAL A 86 8.38 3.55 -10.27
CA VAL A 86 7.87 2.71 -11.34
C VAL A 86 8.68 3.00 -12.59
N ASN A 87 9.23 1.97 -13.17
CA ASN A 87 10.03 2.10 -14.39
C ASN A 87 9.15 1.91 -15.64
#